data_b4030539ccffc85331074c07146f5ff2
#
_entry.id   b4030539ccffc85331074c07146f5ff2
#
_cell.length_a   1.000
_cell.length_b   1.000
_cell.length_c   1.000
_cell.angle_alpha   90.00
_cell.angle_beta   90.00
_cell.angle_gamma   90.00
#
_symmetry.space_group_name_H-M   'P 1'
#
loop_
_entity.id
_entity.type
_entity.pdbx_description
1 polymer ?
#
loop_
_entity_poly.entity_id
_entity_poly.type
_entity_poly.pdbx_seq_one_letter_code
_entity_poly.pdbx_strand_id
1 'polypeptide(L)'
;MTNPIFQEIEDAVKEIACDIDPNVQTLTKYGGTVFAPDPSDPKKIVGGVFSYKDHVSVEFSEGAGFADPDGHLEGGGKARRHVKLRSLGDIADKTVKAFLEQALAR
;
A
#
# COMPACT_ATOMS: atom_id res chain seq x y z
N MET A 1 20.03 -2.20 -8.93
CA MET A 1 19.88 -3.30 -7.96
C MET A 1 18.86 -2.95 -6.89
N THR A 2 18.01 -3.91 -6.58
CA THR A 2 16.99 -3.71 -5.56
C THR A 2 17.62 -3.80 -4.17
N ASN A 3 17.28 -2.87 -3.30
CA ASN A 3 17.70 -2.92 -1.90
C ASN A 3 16.98 -4.11 -1.22
N PRO A 4 17.71 -5.06 -0.59
CA PRO A 4 17.07 -6.21 0.06
C PRO A 4 16.03 -5.82 1.13
N ILE A 5 16.27 -4.72 1.85
CA ILE A 5 15.31 -4.22 2.85
C ILE A 5 14.01 -3.80 2.17
N PHE A 6 14.09 -3.20 1.00
CA PHE A 6 12.90 -2.76 0.27
C PHE A 6 12.04 -3.96 -0.17
N GLN A 7 12.67 -5.06 -0.57
CA GLN A 7 11.93 -6.27 -0.90
C GLN A 7 11.23 -6.83 0.34
N GLU A 8 11.88 -6.79 1.49
CA GLU A 8 11.28 -7.23 2.75
C GLU A 8 10.08 -6.34 3.13
N ILE A 9 10.19 -5.03 2.90
CA ILE A 9 9.09 -4.09 3.15
C ILE A 9 7.91 -4.40 2.23
N GLU A 10 8.17 -4.59 0.93
CA GLU A 10 7.11 -4.97 -0.02
C GLU A 10 6.41 -6.25 0.39
N ASP A 11 7.19 -7.27 0.75
CA ASP A 11 6.64 -8.57 1.16
C ASP A 11 5.80 -8.44 2.42
N ALA A 12 6.25 -7.66 3.39
CA ALA A 12 5.51 -7.43 4.63
C ALA A 12 4.19 -6.71 4.37
N VAL A 13 4.19 -5.70 3.51
CA VAL A 13 2.97 -4.97 3.14
C VAL A 13 1.98 -5.90 2.42
N LYS A 14 2.47 -6.72 1.50
CA LYS A 14 1.61 -7.70 0.80
C LYS A 14 1.01 -8.70 1.78
N GLU A 15 1.79 -9.17 2.74
CA GLU A 15 1.31 -10.11 3.76
C GLU A 15 0.21 -9.49 4.60
N ILE A 16 0.37 -8.24 5.02
CA ILE A 16 -0.66 -7.52 5.77
C ILE A 16 -1.95 -7.41 4.96
N ALA A 17 -1.84 -7.06 3.68
CA ALA A 17 -3.01 -6.95 2.81
C ALA A 17 -3.74 -8.30 2.68
N CYS A 18 -3.00 -9.38 2.52
CA CYS A 18 -3.57 -10.73 2.41
C CYS A 18 -4.21 -11.20 3.73
N ASP A 19 -3.65 -10.79 4.86
CA ASP A 19 -4.23 -11.11 6.17
C ASP A 19 -5.56 -10.38 6.38
N ILE A 20 -5.65 -9.14 5.93
CA ILE A 20 -6.88 -8.34 6.02
C ILE A 20 -7.96 -8.92 5.09
N ASP A 21 -7.58 -9.22 3.86
CA ASP A 21 -8.50 -9.74 2.85
C ASP A 21 -7.87 -10.94 2.14
N PRO A 22 -8.19 -12.18 2.59
CA PRO A 22 -7.62 -13.38 1.98
C PRO A 22 -7.95 -13.55 0.50
N ASN A 23 -8.94 -12.83 -0.01
CA ASN A 23 -9.34 -12.91 -1.42
C ASN A 23 -8.71 -11.81 -2.27
N VAL A 24 -7.91 -10.93 -1.69
CA VAL A 24 -7.29 -9.85 -2.45
C VAL A 24 -6.33 -10.42 -3.49
N GLN A 25 -6.40 -9.90 -4.71
CA GLN A 25 -5.42 -10.25 -5.75
C GLN A 25 -4.25 -9.27 -5.68
N THR A 26 -3.04 -9.82 -5.69
CA THR A 26 -1.82 -9.02 -5.76
C THR A 26 -1.24 -9.20 -7.15
N LEU A 27 -1.27 -8.13 -7.93
CA LEU A 27 -0.89 -8.17 -9.35
C LEU A 27 0.34 -7.32 -9.58
N THR A 28 1.26 -7.81 -10.41
CA THR A 28 2.44 -7.04 -10.80
C THR A 28 2.05 -6.03 -11.87
N LYS A 29 2.17 -4.74 -11.55
CA LYS A 29 1.86 -3.63 -12.46
C LYS A 29 2.71 -2.41 -12.11
N TYR A 30 3.02 -1.62 -13.11
CA TYR A 30 3.72 -0.34 -12.93
C TYR A 30 5.04 -0.45 -12.17
N GLY A 31 5.72 -1.59 -12.31
CA GLY A 31 7.00 -1.81 -11.62
C GLY A 31 6.86 -2.19 -10.14
N GLY A 32 5.67 -2.52 -9.69
CA GLY A 32 5.42 -2.92 -8.30
C GLY A 32 4.28 -3.90 -8.20
N THR A 33 3.62 -3.91 -7.05
CA THR A 33 2.47 -4.79 -6.79
C THR A 33 1.25 -3.94 -6.47
N VAL A 34 0.13 -4.22 -7.15
CA VAL A 34 -1.14 -3.55 -6.90
C VAL A 34 -2.13 -4.51 -6.24
N PHE A 35 -3.07 -3.95 -5.49
CA PHE A 35 -4.08 -4.71 -4.74
C PHE A 35 -5.44 -4.54 -5.38
N ALA A 36 -6.04 -5.66 -5.81
CA ALA A 36 -7.36 -5.71 -6.42
C ALA A 36 -8.25 -6.65 -5.59
N PRO A 37 -9.14 -6.11 -4.74
CA PRO A 37 -9.92 -6.94 -3.82
C PRO A 37 -11.06 -7.71 -4.48
N ASP A 38 -11.51 -7.28 -5.68
CA ASP A 38 -12.60 -7.95 -6.37
C ASP A 38 -12.06 -8.86 -7.48
N PRO A 39 -12.11 -10.20 -7.29
CA PRO A 39 -11.59 -11.12 -8.32
C PRO A 39 -12.34 -11.03 -9.65
N SER A 40 -13.59 -10.56 -9.64
CA SER A 40 -14.36 -10.41 -10.87
C SER A 40 -14.01 -9.15 -11.66
N ASP A 41 -13.26 -8.23 -11.03
CA ASP A 41 -12.84 -6.99 -11.65
C ASP A 41 -11.40 -6.64 -11.29
N PRO A 42 -10.42 -7.27 -11.95
CA PRO A 42 -9.00 -7.05 -11.65
C PRO A 42 -8.51 -5.65 -12.01
N LYS A 43 -9.32 -4.85 -12.67
CA LYS A 43 -9.00 -3.44 -12.96
C LYS A 43 -9.32 -2.52 -11.80
N LYS A 44 -10.10 -2.99 -10.84
CA LYS A 44 -10.49 -2.20 -9.68
C LYS A 44 -9.41 -2.30 -8.62
N ILE A 45 -8.42 -1.41 -8.74
CA ILE A 45 -7.24 -1.36 -7.90
C ILE A 45 -7.47 -0.35 -6.78
N VAL A 46 -7.25 -0.75 -5.53
CA VAL A 46 -7.43 0.13 -4.37
C VAL A 46 -6.12 0.70 -3.85
N GLY A 47 -5.01 0.16 -4.30
CA GLY A 47 -3.68 0.64 -3.90
C GLY A 47 -2.58 -0.26 -4.39
N GLY A 48 -1.39 -0.03 -3.89
CA GLY A 48 -0.25 -0.85 -4.27
C GLY A 48 0.99 -0.50 -3.46
N VAL A 49 2.06 -1.27 -3.68
CA VAL A 49 3.36 -1.05 -3.06
C VAL A 49 4.43 -1.03 -4.13
N PHE A 50 5.29 -0.01 -4.10
CA PHE A 50 6.27 0.24 -5.14
C PHE A 50 7.61 0.63 -4.51
N SER A 51 8.71 0.05 -5.01
CA SER A 51 10.06 0.42 -4.59
C SER A 51 10.62 1.50 -5.50
N TYR A 52 11.15 2.54 -4.90
CA TYR A 52 11.86 3.61 -5.60
C TYR A 52 13.33 3.56 -5.19
N LYS A 53 14.11 4.54 -5.61
CA LYS A 53 15.55 4.55 -5.37
C LYS A 53 15.91 4.56 -3.88
N ASP A 54 15.18 5.34 -3.09
CA ASP A 54 15.52 5.58 -1.68
C ASP A 54 14.40 5.27 -0.69
N HIS A 55 13.27 4.71 -1.17
CA HIS A 55 12.14 4.38 -0.31
C HIS A 55 11.19 3.41 -0.99
N VAL A 56 10.31 2.82 -0.19
CA VAL A 56 9.15 2.07 -0.68
C VAL A 56 7.93 2.95 -0.44
N SER A 57 7.04 3.03 -1.43
CA SER A 57 5.79 3.79 -1.31
C SER A 57 4.62 2.84 -1.28
N VAL A 58 3.74 2.99 -0.29
CA VAL A 58 2.43 2.32 -0.28
C VAL A 58 1.42 3.37 -0.74
N GLU A 59 0.74 3.09 -1.85
CA GLU A 59 -0.17 4.05 -2.47
C GLU A 59 -1.61 3.58 -2.33
N PHE A 60 -2.51 4.54 -2.13
CA PHE A 60 -3.94 4.29 -1.93
C PHE A 60 -4.74 5.13 -2.91
N SER A 61 -5.57 4.47 -3.72
CA SER A 61 -6.33 5.14 -4.79
C SER A 61 -7.31 6.18 -4.24
N GLU A 62 -7.89 5.90 -3.07
CA GLU A 62 -8.87 6.78 -2.42
C GLU A 62 -8.37 7.30 -1.07
N GLY A 63 -7.05 7.42 -0.92
CA GLY A 63 -6.41 7.79 0.34
C GLY A 63 -6.83 9.15 0.88
N ALA A 64 -7.26 10.07 0.03
CA ALA A 64 -7.68 11.39 0.47
C ALA A 64 -8.87 11.36 1.44
N GLY A 65 -9.69 10.30 1.36
CA GLY A 65 -10.84 10.13 2.24
C GLY A 65 -10.57 9.29 3.48
N PHE A 66 -9.35 8.84 3.69
CA PHE A 66 -9.00 7.97 4.81
C PHE A 66 -8.87 8.76 6.11
N ALA A 67 -9.24 8.11 7.22
CA ALA A 67 -8.90 8.62 8.54
C ALA A 67 -7.38 8.58 8.70
N ASP A 68 -6.78 9.70 9.08
CA ASP A 68 -5.34 9.86 9.22
C ASP A 68 -5.05 10.82 10.38
N PRO A 69 -5.31 10.38 11.63
CA PRO A 69 -5.21 11.27 12.78
C PRO A 69 -3.80 11.79 13.04
N ASP A 70 -2.77 11.04 12.60
CA ASP A 70 -1.39 11.43 12.84
C ASP A 70 -0.71 12.09 11.63
N GLY A 71 -1.43 12.23 10.52
CA GLY A 71 -0.92 12.94 9.37
C GLY A 71 0.18 12.21 8.59
N HIS A 72 0.09 10.90 8.48
CA HIS A 72 1.11 10.10 7.77
C HIS A 72 0.94 10.07 6.26
N LEU A 73 -0.27 10.32 5.74
CA LEU A 73 -0.53 10.28 4.31
C LEU A 73 0.03 11.52 3.63
N GLU A 74 0.72 11.30 2.51
CA GLU A 74 1.31 12.36 1.69
C GLU A 74 0.65 12.42 0.33
N GLY A 75 0.74 13.55 -0.32
CA GLY A 75 0.21 13.77 -1.65
C GLY A 75 -0.77 14.92 -1.71
N GLY A 76 -1.03 15.43 -2.91
CA GLY A 76 -1.88 16.59 -3.12
C GLY A 76 -2.98 16.41 -4.17
N GLY A 77 -3.14 15.19 -4.70
CA GLY A 77 -4.16 14.91 -5.71
C GLY A 77 -5.56 14.85 -5.12
N LYS A 78 -6.55 14.71 -5.99
CA LYS A 78 -7.95 14.67 -5.58
C LYS A 78 -8.28 13.46 -4.70
N ALA A 79 -7.71 12.30 -5.03
CA ALA A 79 -8.06 11.04 -4.37
C ALA A 79 -6.85 10.28 -3.84
N ARG A 80 -5.75 10.29 -4.57
CA ARG A 80 -4.58 9.48 -4.24
C ARG A 80 -3.79 10.04 -3.08
N ARG A 81 -3.32 9.13 -2.21
CA ARG A 81 -2.34 9.46 -1.15
C ARG A 81 -1.36 8.30 -1.05
N HIS A 82 -0.22 8.55 -0.43
CA HIS A 82 0.81 7.53 -0.24
C HIS A 82 1.52 7.70 1.09
N VAL A 83 2.21 6.62 1.51
CA VAL A 83 3.07 6.61 2.69
C VAL A 83 4.43 6.11 2.25
N LYS A 84 5.49 6.84 2.62
CA LYS A 84 6.87 6.45 2.30
C LYS A 84 7.47 5.64 3.44
N LEU A 85 8.06 4.51 3.10
CA LEU A 85 8.67 3.59 4.06
C LEU A 85 10.15 3.41 3.73
N ARG A 86 11.01 3.55 4.73
CA ARG A 86 12.46 3.36 4.57
C ARG A 86 12.99 2.22 5.42
N SER A 87 12.16 1.68 6.31
CA SER A 87 12.51 0.57 7.20
C SER A 87 11.28 -0.28 7.49
N LEU A 88 11.49 -1.49 7.98
CA LEU A 88 10.38 -2.34 8.40
C LEU A 88 9.61 -1.69 9.55
N GLY A 89 10.30 -0.99 10.46
CA GLY A 89 9.65 -0.29 11.55
C GLY A 89 8.67 0.78 11.12
N ASP A 90 8.90 1.39 9.96
CA ASP A 90 8.02 2.43 9.43
C ASP A 90 6.60 1.90 9.16
N ILE A 91 6.46 0.62 8.89
CA ILE A 91 5.14 0.01 8.64
C ILE A 91 4.23 0.21 9.85
N ALA A 92 4.75 -0.07 11.05
CA ALA A 92 4.00 0.14 12.28
C ALA A 92 3.95 1.61 12.67
N ASP A 93 5.07 2.32 12.57
CA ASP A 93 5.17 3.72 12.97
C ASP A 93 4.24 4.63 12.17
N LYS A 94 4.03 4.32 10.90
CA LYS A 94 3.17 5.10 10.01
C LYS A 94 1.78 4.47 9.81
N THR A 95 1.43 3.48 10.62
CA THR A 95 0.10 2.87 10.67
C THR A 95 -0.42 2.36 9.32
N VAL A 96 0.46 1.74 8.54
CA VAL A 96 0.13 1.23 7.20
C VAL A 96 -1.03 0.23 7.24
N LYS A 97 -1.06 -0.63 8.27
CA LYS A 97 -2.15 -1.61 8.43
C LYS A 97 -3.51 -0.92 8.50
N ALA A 98 -3.61 0.18 9.26
CA ALA A 98 -4.87 0.91 9.40
C ALA A 98 -5.35 1.48 8.06
N PHE A 99 -4.43 1.96 7.22
CA PHE A 99 -4.77 2.45 5.90
C PHE A 99 -5.18 1.32 4.97
N LEU A 100 -4.48 0.18 5.02
CA LEU A 100 -4.86 -0.99 4.23
C LEU A 100 -6.24 -1.52 4.63
N GLU A 101 -6.55 -1.51 5.92
CA GLU A 101 -7.89 -1.88 6.39
C GLU A 101 -8.96 -0.98 5.78
N GLN A 102 -8.73 0.32 5.72
CA GLN A 102 -9.66 1.26 5.10
C GLN A 102 -9.77 1.01 3.58
N ALA A 103 -8.66 0.76 2.92
CA ALA A 103 -8.64 0.51 1.47
C ALA A 103 -9.38 -0.77 1.11
N LEU A 104 -9.20 -1.84 1.89
CA LEU A 104 -9.73 -3.16 1.60
C LEU A 104 -11.13 -3.42 2.17
N ALA A 105 -11.64 -2.52 2.99
CA ALA A 105 -12.97 -2.64 3.59
C ALA A 105 -14.12 -2.35 2.62
N ARG A 106 -13.80 -1.98 1.39
CA ARG A 106 -14.80 -1.55 0.40
C ARG A 106 -15.24 -2.65 -0.53
#